data_56012eebdc8caf84de9a46209a721575
#
_entry.id   56012eebdc8caf84de9a46209a721575
#
_cell.length_a   1.000
_cell.length_b   1.000
_cell.length_c   1.000
_cell.angle_alpha   90.00
_cell.angle_beta   90.00
_cell.angle_gamma   90.00
#
_symmetry.space_group_name_H-M   'P 1'
#
loop_
_entity.id
_entity.type
_entity.pdbx_description
1 polymer ?
#
loop_
_entity_poly.entity_id
_entity_poly.type
_entity_poly.pdbx_seq_one_letter_code
_entity_poly.pdbx_strand_id
1 'polypeptide(L)'
;MAAVLYLFPTEFEAAPFRVLRPQAEVRIVGVGMSQAAATLSRIIAEEQPERVVLCGIAGACDERLKVGGAVEVVTDCEMGLPKAYAESYKPCRCTELPEVEAFTVSRCGASLECGARESEVPAIEQMEGAAVGAMCRTWGVEYSHLRTISNRVGDARPLWRADEAVEHLAEVLSELYDAQTWHN
;
A
#
# COMPACT_ATOMS: atom_id res chain seq x y z
N MET A 1 -19.74 0.09 15.29
CA MET A 1 -19.00 0.95 14.31
C MET A 1 -18.12 0.00 13.53
N ALA A 2 -18.13 0.11 12.22
CA ALA A 2 -17.30 -0.67 11.33
C ALA A 2 -15.83 -0.53 11.73
N ALA A 3 -15.15 -1.64 12.01
CA ALA A 3 -13.76 -1.60 12.38
C ALA A 3 -12.91 -1.41 11.11
N VAL A 4 -12.29 -0.25 10.99
CA VAL A 4 -11.27 0.01 9.97
C VAL A 4 -9.93 -0.41 10.52
N LEU A 5 -9.25 -1.36 9.85
CA LEU A 5 -7.90 -1.78 10.21
C LEU A 5 -6.87 -1.14 9.28
N TYR A 6 -5.86 -0.53 9.87
CA TYR A 6 -4.70 0.00 9.15
C TYR A 6 -3.61 -1.08 9.10
N LEU A 7 -3.27 -1.52 7.90
CA LEU A 7 -2.30 -2.59 7.67
C LEU A 7 -0.96 -2.00 7.23
N PHE A 8 0.11 -2.39 7.88
CA PHE A 8 1.46 -1.99 7.50
C PHE A 8 2.35 -3.22 7.31
N PRO A 9 3.30 -3.20 6.38
CA PRO A 9 4.26 -4.29 6.23
C PRO A 9 5.16 -4.47 7.45
N THR A 10 5.57 -3.37 8.10
CA THR A 10 6.55 -3.36 9.19
C THR A 10 6.16 -2.43 10.33
N GLU A 11 6.70 -2.70 11.53
CA GLU A 11 6.59 -1.77 12.67
C GLU A 11 7.28 -0.43 12.39
N PHE A 12 8.35 -0.42 11.61
CA PHE A 12 9.02 0.81 11.20
C PHE A 12 8.05 1.76 10.47
N GLU A 13 7.25 1.23 9.55
CA GLU A 13 6.26 2.03 8.81
C GLU A 13 5.06 2.43 9.66
N ALA A 14 4.68 1.60 10.62
CA ALA A 14 3.51 1.84 11.48
C ALA A 14 3.79 2.79 12.65
N ALA A 15 5.04 2.81 13.15
CA ALA A 15 5.37 3.47 14.41
C ALA A 15 4.98 4.95 14.48
N PRO A 16 5.25 5.81 13.48
CA PRO A 16 4.85 7.22 13.55
C PRO A 16 3.33 7.38 13.62
N PHE A 17 2.56 6.61 12.86
CA PHE A 17 1.10 6.67 12.89
C PHE A 17 0.52 6.20 14.24
N ARG A 18 1.08 5.14 14.85
CA ARG A 18 0.69 4.70 16.20
C ARG A 18 0.93 5.78 17.26
N VAL A 19 1.99 6.58 17.11
CA VAL A 19 2.27 7.70 18.02
C VAL A 19 1.23 8.81 17.84
N LEU A 20 0.88 9.16 16.62
CA LEU A 20 -0.09 10.23 16.34
C LEU A 20 -1.54 9.79 16.62
N ARG A 21 -1.87 8.52 16.44
CA ARG A 21 -3.23 7.97 16.61
C ARG A 21 -3.19 6.65 17.39
N PRO A 22 -2.94 6.71 18.71
CA PRO A 22 -2.79 5.50 19.53
C PRO A 22 -4.08 4.67 19.65
N GLN A 23 -5.23 5.24 19.28
CA GLN A 23 -6.52 4.53 19.25
C GLN A 23 -6.81 3.86 17.90
N ALA A 24 -5.98 4.09 16.87
CA ALA A 24 -6.17 3.46 15.58
C ALA A 24 -5.85 1.95 15.65
N GLU A 25 -6.71 1.15 15.03
CA GLU A 25 -6.52 -0.29 14.97
C GLU A 25 -5.48 -0.64 13.91
N VAL A 26 -4.25 -0.85 14.34
CA VAL A 26 -3.09 -1.11 13.45
C VAL A 26 -2.65 -2.57 13.55
N ARG A 27 -2.42 -3.20 12.39
CA ARG A 27 -1.91 -4.57 12.28
C ARG A 27 -0.68 -4.61 11.36
N ILE A 28 0.30 -5.41 11.72
CA ILE A 28 1.48 -5.67 10.90
C ILE A 28 1.24 -6.95 10.11
N VAL A 29 1.29 -6.82 8.79
CA VAL A 29 1.03 -7.96 7.88
C VAL A 29 2.30 -8.66 7.41
N GLY A 30 3.47 -8.05 7.59
CA GLY A 30 4.75 -8.57 7.12
C GLY A 30 5.07 -8.13 5.69
N VAL A 31 6.33 -8.28 5.32
CA VAL A 31 6.85 -7.89 4.00
C VAL A 31 6.64 -9.02 3.00
N GLY A 32 6.17 -8.65 1.82
CA GLY A 32 5.99 -9.54 0.69
C GLY A 32 4.66 -10.29 0.68
N MET A 33 4.27 -10.75 -0.51
CA MET A 33 2.93 -11.29 -0.77
C MET A 33 2.55 -12.48 0.11
N SER A 34 3.44 -13.44 0.29
CA SER A 34 3.13 -14.66 1.06
C SER A 34 2.86 -14.35 2.54
N GLN A 35 3.69 -13.50 3.14
CA GLN A 35 3.53 -13.11 4.54
C GLN A 35 2.26 -12.27 4.73
N ALA A 36 2.06 -11.28 3.85
CA ALA A 36 0.89 -10.42 3.91
C ALA A 36 -0.41 -11.23 3.74
N ALA A 37 -0.47 -12.15 2.77
CA ALA A 37 -1.65 -13.01 2.57
C ALA A 37 -1.94 -13.89 3.78
N ALA A 38 -0.94 -14.59 4.31
CA ALA A 38 -1.12 -15.50 5.45
C ALA A 38 -1.58 -14.75 6.70
N THR A 39 -0.95 -13.61 7.01
CA THR A 39 -1.30 -12.81 8.18
C THR A 39 -2.68 -12.19 8.04
N LEU A 40 -2.98 -11.58 6.88
CA LEU A 40 -4.28 -10.94 6.64
C LEU A 40 -5.42 -11.95 6.64
N SER A 41 -5.22 -13.15 6.07
CA SER A 41 -6.23 -14.21 6.10
C SER A 41 -6.65 -14.56 7.55
N ARG A 42 -5.68 -14.68 8.46
CA ARG A 42 -5.94 -14.91 9.87
C ARG A 42 -6.67 -13.72 10.52
N ILE A 43 -6.20 -12.48 10.27
CA ILE A 43 -6.83 -11.27 10.80
C ILE A 43 -8.29 -11.18 10.38
N ILE A 44 -8.59 -11.38 9.09
CA ILE A 44 -9.97 -11.32 8.60
C ILE A 44 -10.85 -12.40 9.26
N ALA A 45 -10.32 -13.62 9.40
CA ALA A 45 -11.07 -14.71 10.01
C ALA A 45 -11.38 -14.48 11.50
N GLU A 46 -10.44 -13.86 12.24
CA GLU A 46 -10.57 -13.63 13.69
C GLU A 46 -11.31 -12.32 14.01
N GLU A 47 -11.06 -11.24 13.26
CA GLU A 47 -11.51 -9.90 13.61
C GLU A 47 -12.67 -9.39 12.75
N GLN A 48 -12.90 -9.99 11.59
CA GLN A 48 -14.01 -9.67 10.66
C GLN A 48 -14.13 -8.16 10.38
N PRO A 49 -13.05 -7.47 9.94
CA PRO A 49 -13.11 -6.05 9.64
C PRO A 49 -14.04 -5.79 8.45
N GLU A 50 -14.75 -4.68 8.47
CA GLU A 50 -15.53 -4.25 7.31
C GLU A 50 -14.64 -3.64 6.23
N ARG A 51 -13.54 -2.99 6.66
CA ARG A 51 -12.58 -2.34 5.76
C ARG A 51 -11.17 -2.46 6.28
N VAL A 52 -10.24 -2.57 5.36
CA VAL A 52 -8.81 -2.44 5.64
C VAL A 52 -8.18 -1.32 4.81
N VAL A 53 -7.16 -0.68 5.35
CA VAL A 53 -6.36 0.32 4.64
C VAL A 53 -4.92 -0.18 4.61
N LEU A 54 -4.44 -0.59 3.46
CA LEU A 54 -3.04 -0.94 3.29
C LEU A 54 -2.20 0.33 3.18
N CYS A 55 -1.23 0.47 4.06
CA CYS A 55 -0.37 1.63 4.20
C CYS A 55 1.10 1.21 4.14
N GLY A 56 1.97 2.06 3.62
CA GLY A 56 3.40 1.81 3.61
C GLY A 56 4.16 2.74 2.67
N ILE A 57 5.44 2.46 2.49
CA ILE A 57 6.29 3.17 1.55
C ILE A 57 6.38 2.43 0.21
N ALA A 58 6.81 3.13 -0.85
CA ALA A 58 6.93 2.57 -2.18
C ALA A 58 8.06 3.23 -2.97
N GLY A 59 8.56 2.53 -4.00
CA GLY A 59 9.46 3.09 -5.00
C GLY A 59 8.69 3.68 -6.18
N ALA A 60 9.07 4.89 -6.63
CA ALA A 60 8.52 5.50 -7.84
C ALA A 60 9.11 4.84 -9.09
N CYS A 61 8.26 4.34 -9.98
CA CYS A 61 8.63 3.87 -11.32
C CYS A 61 8.59 4.99 -12.36
N ASP A 62 8.07 6.16 -12.00
CA ASP A 62 7.76 7.25 -12.90
C ASP A 62 8.36 8.57 -12.38
N GLU A 63 8.96 9.35 -13.29
CA GLU A 63 9.58 10.64 -12.94
C GLU A 63 8.58 11.72 -12.52
N ARG A 64 7.31 11.56 -12.88
CA ARG A 64 6.22 12.45 -12.45
C ARG A 64 5.97 12.38 -10.94
N LEU A 65 6.36 11.29 -10.28
CA LEU A 65 6.22 11.10 -8.84
C LEU A 65 7.44 11.69 -8.10
N LYS A 66 7.17 12.41 -7.03
CA LYS A 66 8.23 12.99 -6.18
C LYS A 66 8.50 12.10 -4.98
N VAL A 67 9.78 11.89 -4.65
CA VAL A 67 10.17 11.27 -3.37
C VAL A 67 9.65 12.15 -2.23
N GLY A 68 9.02 11.52 -1.25
CA GLY A 68 8.31 12.17 -0.15
C GLY A 68 6.83 12.44 -0.42
N GLY A 69 6.34 12.30 -1.68
CA GLY A 69 4.94 12.50 -2.01
C GLY A 69 4.06 11.34 -1.55
N ALA A 70 2.83 11.66 -1.09
CA ALA A 70 1.80 10.67 -0.80
C ALA A 70 0.93 10.42 -2.03
N VAL A 71 0.51 9.18 -2.23
CA VAL A 71 -0.27 8.73 -3.39
C VAL A 71 -1.31 7.69 -2.98
N GLU A 72 -2.38 7.59 -3.76
CA GLU A 72 -3.41 6.56 -3.62
C GLU A 72 -3.37 5.59 -4.80
N VAL A 73 -3.29 4.31 -4.50
CA VAL A 73 -3.29 3.25 -5.51
C VAL A 73 -4.72 3.01 -6.00
N VAL A 74 -4.92 3.07 -7.31
CA VAL A 74 -6.21 2.79 -7.95
C VAL A 74 -6.25 1.46 -8.69
N THR A 75 -5.09 0.90 -9.00
CA THR A 75 -4.94 -0.44 -9.59
C THR A 75 -3.64 -1.07 -9.11
N ASP A 76 -3.69 -2.32 -8.73
CA ASP A 76 -2.50 -3.10 -8.34
C ASP A 76 -2.46 -4.42 -9.12
N CYS A 77 -1.27 -4.87 -9.47
CA CYS A 77 -1.08 -6.17 -10.11
C CYS A 77 0.22 -6.84 -9.65
N GLU A 78 0.18 -8.16 -9.53
CA GLU A 78 1.38 -8.97 -9.28
C GLU A 78 2.24 -9.04 -10.53
N MET A 79 3.52 -8.69 -10.39
CA MET A 79 4.49 -8.80 -11.47
C MET A 79 5.12 -10.19 -11.55
N GLY A 80 5.44 -10.59 -12.78
CA GLY A 80 6.11 -11.87 -13.04
C GLY A 80 5.16 -13.03 -13.35
N LEU A 81 3.86 -12.86 -13.23
CA LEU A 81 2.90 -13.87 -13.68
C LEU A 81 2.73 -13.83 -15.20
N PRO A 82 2.58 -15.00 -15.85
CA PRO A 82 2.18 -15.06 -17.25
C PRO A 82 0.86 -14.31 -17.46
N LYS A 83 0.74 -13.58 -18.57
CA LYS A 83 -0.42 -12.73 -18.89
C LYS A 83 -1.78 -13.43 -18.73
N ALA A 84 -1.83 -14.75 -18.99
CA ALA A 84 -3.06 -15.53 -18.84
C ALA A 84 -3.52 -15.72 -17.38
N TYR A 85 -2.65 -15.46 -16.41
CA TYR A 85 -2.92 -15.58 -14.97
C TYR A 85 -2.78 -14.25 -14.22
N ALA A 86 -2.39 -13.19 -14.94
CA ALA A 86 -2.26 -11.87 -14.33
C ALA A 86 -3.64 -11.31 -14.02
N GLU A 87 -3.83 -10.91 -12.78
CA GLU A 87 -5.04 -10.24 -12.30
C GLU A 87 -4.69 -8.83 -11.83
N SER A 88 -5.68 -7.95 -11.88
CA SER A 88 -5.58 -6.64 -11.29
C SER A 88 -6.61 -6.47 -10.17
N TYR A 89 -6.20 -5.77 -9.14
CA TYR A 89 -7.00 -5.46 -7.97
C TYR A 89 -7.26 -3.96 -7.92
N LYS A 90 -8.48 -3.57 -7.61
CA LYS A 90 -8.89 -2.16 -7.58
C LYS A 90 -9.27 -1.79 -6.15
N PRO A 91 -8.39 -1.10 -5.41
CA PRO A 91 -8.73 -0.52 -4.13
C PRO A 91 -9.87 0.49 -4.25
N CYS A 92 -10.66 0.63 -3.18
CA CYS A 92 -11.63 1.70 -3.06
C CYS A 92 -10.91 3.01 -2.79
N ARG A 93 -11.26 4.04 -3.52
CA ARG A 93 -10.75 5.39 -3.25
C ARG A 93 -11.28 5.93 -1.93
N CYS A 94 -10.43 6.65 -1.22
CA CYS A 94 -10.74 7.23 0.07
C CYS A 94 -10.12 8.61 0.30
N THR A 95 -9.37 9.13 -0.69
CA THR A 95 -8.68 10.41 -0.60
C THR A 95 -8.76 11.18 -1.93
N GLU A 96 -8.29 12.42 -1.91
CA GLU A 96 -8.03 13.23 -3.11
C GLU A 96 -6.52 13.23 -3.48
N LEU A 97 -5.74 12.29 -2.95
CA LEU A 97 -4.34 12.14 -3.30
C LEU A 97 -4.16 11.79 -4.78
N PRO A 98 -2.99 12.10 -5.37
CA PRO A 98 -2.66 11.68 -6.73
C PRO A 98 -2.80 10.17 -6.90
N GLU A 99 -3.47 9.79 -7.98
CA GLU A 99 -3.69 8.39 -8.33
C GLU A 99 -2.44 7.75 -8.94
N VAL A 100 -2.20 6.49 -8.56
CA VAL A 100 -1.12 5.68 -9.12
C VAL A 100 -1.57 4.25 -9.43
N GLU A 101 -0.92 3.63 -10.41
CA GLU A 101 -0.91 2.17 -10.56
C GLU A 101 0.20 1.58 -9.69
N ALA A 102 -0.02 0.42 -9.08
CA ALA A 102 0.99 -0.27 -8.30
C ALA A 102 1.40 -1.59 -8.96
N PHE A 103 2.69 -1.88 -8.87
CA PHE A 103 3.25 -3.20 -9.17
C PHE A 103 3.66 -3.86 -7.87
N THR A 104 3.02 -5.00 -7.56
CA THR A 104 3.46 -5.85 -6.46
C THR A 104 4.57 -6.78 -6.94
N VAL A 105 5.75 -6.64 -6.34
CA VAL A 105 6.96 -7.37 -6.72
C VAL A 105 7.47 -8.26 -5.59
N SER A 106 8.19 -9.31 -5.94
CA SER A 106 8.86 -10.19 -4.96
C SER A 106 10.24 -9.68 -4.52
N ARG A 107 10.82 -8.72 -5.25
CA ARG A 107 12.10 -8.06 -4.93
C ARG A 107 12.10 -6.62 -5.45
N CYS A 108 12.77 -5.73 -4.73
CA CYS A 108 12.92 -4.33 -5.15
C CYS A 108 13.63 -4.24 -6.50
N GLY A 109 13.16 -3.35 -7.37
CA GLY A 109 13.70 -3.11 -8.70
C GLY A 109 13.19 -4.07 -9.78
N ALA A 110 12.31 -5.03 -9.47
CA ALA A 110 11.81 -5.97 -10.45
C ALA A 110 10.96 -5.31 -11.54
N SER A 111 10.31 -4.20 -11.25
CA SER A 111 9.51 -3.45 -12.23
C SER A 111 10.34 -2.84 -13.37
N LEU A 112 11.63 -2.58 -13.15
CA LEU A 112 12.55 -2.10 -14.20
C LEU A 112 12.72 -3.11 -15.35
N GLU A 113 12.54 -4.41 -15.07
CA GLU A 113 12.70 -5.47 -16.06
C GLU A 113 11.55 -5.51 -17.08
N CYS A 114 10.42 -4.86 -16.76
CA CYS A 114 9.25 -4.87 -17.62
C CYS A 114 9.21 -3.72 -18.65
N GLY A 115 10.22 -2.87 -18.66
CA GLY A 115 10.31 -1.70 -19.53
C GLY A 115 9.36 -0.56 -19.14
N ALA A 116 9.56 0.60 -19.76
CA ALA A 116 8.69 1.74 -19.58
C ALA A 116 7.28 1.41 -20.12
N ARG A 117 6.26 1.60 -19.30
CA ARG A 117 4.86 1.55 -19.74
C ARG A 117 4.40 2.95 -20.12
N GLU A 118 3.84 3.07 -21.30
CA GLU A 118 3.07 4.26 -21.65
C GLU A 118 1.70 4.16 -20.95
N SER A 119 1.60 4.75 -19.75
CA SER A 119 0.34 4.87 -19.01
C SER A 119 0.11 6.34 -18.67
N GLU A 120 -1.13 6.78 -18.74
CA GLU A 120 -1.52 8.11 -18.28
C GLU A 120 -1.37 8.25 -16.77
N VAL A 121 -1.57 7.15 -16.04
CA VAL A 121 -1.43 7.08 -14.58
C VAL A 121 0.00 6.66 -14.22
N PRO A 122 0.71 7.43 -13.38
CA PRO A 122 2.07 7.08 -12.95
C PRO A 122 2.08 5.81 -12.11
N ALA A 123 3.22 5.11 -12.09
CA ALA A 123 3.34 3.81 -11.44
C ALA A 123 4.32 3.80 -10.26
N ILE A 124 4.05 2.94 -9.29
CA ILE A 124 4.90 2.65 -8.14
C ILE A 124 5.20 1.14 -8.03
N GLU A 125 6.25 0.81 -7.28
CA GLU A 125 6.61 -0.56 -6.92
C GLU A 125 6.50 -0.75 -5.41
N GLN A 126 5.84 -1.83 -4.99
CA GLN A 126 5.72 -2.25 -3.59
C GLN A 126 5.59 -3.79 -3.51
N MET A 127 5.43 -4.39 -2.33
CA MET A 127 5.60 -5.85 -2.19
C MET A 127 4.39 -6.60 -1.65
N GLU A 128 3.27 -5.95 -1.29
CA GLU A 128 2.13 -6.57 -0.58
C GLU A 128 0.77 -6.44 -1.28
N GLY A 129 0.58 -5.38 -2.06
CA GLY A 129 -0.76 -4.91 -2.45
C GLY A 129 -1.60 -5.93 -3.22
N ALA A 130 -1.02 -6.67 -4.17
CA ALA A 130 -1.77 -7.70 -4.90
C ALA A 130 -2.25 -8.83 -3.97
N ALA A 131 -1.44 -9.21 -2.96
CA ALA A 131 -1.83 -10.21 -1.98
C ALA A 131 -2.97 -9.71 -1.08
N VAL A 132 -2.89 -8.46 -0.62
CA VAL A 132 -3.97 -7.83 0.16
C VAL A 132 -5.25 -7.73 -0.67
N GLY A 133 -5.16 -7.27 -1.93
CA GLY A 133 -6.29 -7.20 -2.85
C GLY A 133 -6.94 -8.56 -3.10
N ALA A 134 -6.15 -9.61 -3.29
CA ALA A 134 -6.63 -10.98 -3.46
C ALA A 134 -7.39 -11.48 -2.22
N MET A 135 -6.83 -11.25 -1.03
CA MET A 135 -7.47 -11.64 0.22
C MET A 135 -8.78 -10.89 0.45
N CYS A 136 -8.77 -9.57 0.31
CA CYS A 136 -9.96 -8.73 0.49
C CYS A 136 -11.08 -9.14 -0.48
N ARG A 137 -10.76 -9.37 -1.76
CA ARG A 137 -11.72 -9.87 -2.74
C ARG A 137 -12.27 -11.24 -2.36
N THR A 138 -11.44 -12.15 -1.89
CA THR A 138 -11.84 -13.51 -1.51
C THR A 138 -12.80 -13.51 -0.32
N TRP A 139 -12.57 -12.63 0.64
CA TRP A 139 -13.36 -12.54 1.87
C TRP A 139 -14.48 -11.51 1.82
N GLY A 140 -14.60 -10.73 0.74
CA GLY A 140 -15.61 -9.67 0.61
C GLY A 140 -15.38 -8.47 1.52
N VAL A 141 -14.11 -8.17 1.84
CA VAL A 141 -13.70 -7.02 2.66
C VAL A 141 -13.34 -5.86 1.76
N GLU A 142 -13.84 -4.67 2.04
CA GLU A 142 -13.40 -3.47 1.33
C GLU A 142 -11.96 -3.09 1.70
N TYR A 143 -11.18 -2.61 0.73
CA TYR A 143 -9.83 -2.14 1.02
C TYR A 143 -9.48 -0.87 0.25
N SER A 144 -8.63 -0.05 0.85
CA SER A 144 -7.98 1.11 0.25
C SER A 144 -6.46 0.94 0.35
N HIS A 145 -5.70 1.65 -0.48
CA HIS A 145 -4.25 1.44 -0.55
C HIS A 145 -3.52 2.77 -0.70
N LEU A 146 -2.78 3.17 0.34
CA LEU A 146 -2.08 4.44 0.44
C LEU A 146 -0.57 4.21 0.58
N ARG A 147 0.22 4.96 -0.16
CA ARG A 147 1.69 4.88 -0.11
C ARG A 147 2.32 6.27 -0.08
N THR A 148 3.50 6.37 0.52
CA THR A 148 4.42 7.49 0.35
C THR A 148 5.66 7.03 -0.38
N ILE A 149 6.19 7.89 -1.24
CA ILE A 149 7.34 7.56 -2.09
C ILE A 149 8.62 7.72 -1.28
N SER A 150 9.33 6.63 -1.03
CA SER A 150 10.61 6.63 -0.31
C SER A 150 11.84 6.77 -1.20
N ASN A 151 11.74 6.35 -2.46
CA ASN A 151 12.86 6.29 -3.41
C ASN A 151 12.35 6.23 -4.85
N ARG A 152 13.27 6.35 -5.79
CA ARG A 152 13.03 5.89 -7.17
C ARG A 152 13.39 4.42 -7.28
N VAL A 153 12.67 3.69 -8.09
CA VAL A 153 13.02 2.28 -8.38
C VAL A 153 14.39 2.26 -9.04
N GLY A 154 15.28 1.40 -8.53
CA GLY A 154 16.68 1.35 -8.94
C GLY A 154 17.66 2.13 -8.06
N ASP A 155 17.17 3.01 -7.20
CA ASP A 155 18.05 3.69 -6.24
C ASP A 155 18.69 2.69 -5.27
N ALA A 156 19.97 2.92 -4.98
CA ALA A 156 20.68 2.19 -3.94
C ALA A 156 20.06 2.51 -2.55
N ARG A 157 19.97 1.49 -1.67
CA ARG A 157 19.32 1.62 -0.35
C ARG A 157 19.74 2.87 0.47
N PRO A 158 21.01 3.31 0.49
CA PRO A 158 21.40 4.51 1.22
C PRO A 158 20.80 5.83 0.69
N LEU A 159 20.22 5.82 -0.52
CA LEU A 159 19.55 6.99 -1.11
C LEU A 159 18.07 7.07 -0.76
N TRP A 160 17.53 6.05 -0.11
CA TRP A 160 16.13 6.03 0.26
C TRP A 160 15.83 7.01 1.39
N ARG A 161 14.79 7.79 1.24
CA ARG A 161 14.28 8.71 2.26
C ARG A 161 13.14 8.06 3.05
N ALA A 162 13.41 6.86 3.58
CA ALA A 162 12.38 6.04 4.21
C ALA A 162 11.81 6.69 5.49
N ASP A 163 12.66 7.29 6.33
CA ASP A 163 12.23 7.97 7.57
C ASP A 163 11.25 9.11 7.25
N GLU A 164 11.60 9.99 6.31
CA GLU A 164 10.73 11.09 5.90
C GLU A 164 9.42 10.58 5.26
N ALA A 165 9.48 9.49 4.50
CA ALA A 165 8.30 8.91 3.87
C ALA A 165 7.33 8.34 4.91
N VAL A 166 7.80 7.64 5.95
CA VAL A 166 6.91 7.10 6.99
C VAL A 166 6.34 8.19 7.89
N GLU A 167 7.09 9.27 8.16
CA GLU A 167 6.59 10.43 8.89
C GLU A 167 5.45 11.11 8.12
N HIS A 168 5.64 11.41 6.85
CA HIS A 168 4.60 12.01 6.01
C HIS A 168 3.39 11.09 5.83
N LEU A 169 3.61 9.77 5.69
CA LEU A 169 2.51 8.80 5.67
C LEU A 169 1.65 8.90 6.93
N ALA A 170 2.28 9.00 8.08
CA ALA A 170 1.58 9.10 9.36
C ALA A 170 0.76 10.38 9.48
N GLU A 171 1.26 11.51 8.97
CA GLU A 171 0.53 12.78 8.92
C GLU A 171 -0.72 12.64 8.04
N VAL A 172 -0.58 12.14 6.81
CA VAL A 172 -1.70 11.92 5.88
C VAL A 172 -2.75 10.99 6.48
N LEU A 173 -2.32 9.86 7.05
CA LEU A 173 -3.24 8.91 7.69
C LEU A 173 -3.93 9.51 8.91
N SER A 174 -3.26 10.41 9.63
CA SER A 174 -3.84 11.09 10.79
C SER A 174 -4.95 12.06 10.39
N GLU A 175 -4.78 12.79 9.29
CA GLU A 175 -5.82 13.66 8.73
C GLU A 175 -7.03 12.85 8.27
N LEU A 176 -6.81 11.70 7.61
CA LEU A 176 -7.89 10.80 7.20
C LEU A 176 -8.62 10.19 8.39
N TYR A 177 -7.90 9.79 9.42
CA TYR A 177 -8.46 9.25 10.66
C TYR A 177 -9.37 10.27 11.34
N ASP A 178 -8.94 11.53 11.45
CA ASP A 178 -9.70 12.63 12.08
C ASP A 178 -10.92 13.05 11.25
N ALA A 179 -10.79 13.01 9.93
CA ALA A 179 -11.90 13.36 9.03
C ALA A 179 -13.04 12.33 9.04
N GLN A 180 -12.86 11.18 9.72
CA GLN A 180 -13.83 10.07 9.74
C GLN A 180 -14.31 9.66 8.33
N THR A 181 -13.44 9.77 7.34
CA THR A 181 -13.75 9.55 5.91
C THR A 181 -14.26 8.14 5.62
N TRP A 182 -14.15 7.23 6.58
CA TRP A 182 -14.56 5.82 6.47
C TRP A 182 -16.02 5.54 6.84
N HIS A 183 -16.81 6.56 7.17
CA HIS A 183 -18.16 6.40 7.71
C HIS A 183 -19.30 6.77 6.74
N ASN A 184 -18.97 6.98 5.44
CA ASN A 184 -19.98 7.28 4.42
C ASN A 184 -20.09 6.16 3.39
#